data_28c2d47b2fdadb47e2691815779ea9cf
#
_entry.id   28c2d47b2fdadb47e2691815779ea9cf
#
_cell.length_a   1.000
_cell.length_b   1.000
_cell.length_c   1.000
_cell.angle_alpha   90.00
_cell.angle_beta   90.00
_cell.angle_gamma   90.00
#
_symmetry.space_group_name_H-M   'P 1'
#
loop_
_entity.id
_entity.type
_entity.pdbx_description
1 polymer ?
#
loop_
_entity_poly.entity_id
_entity_poly.type
_entity_poly.pdbx_seq_one_letter_code
_entity_poly.pdbx_strand_id
1 'polypeptide(L)'
;MQVASKSVLWTESFPKNATVLVVRIGPYGMTAKICAGSLAQGSESVTVDWGDGTKESFPNLSNRMHTYRREKDYTIKISDDIQSFGFTAGNPGGDHFLDMLLELVCVGSKVTRLEGYGFNNCHNMRGVINLPNVTSIGGYCFGTTLGITDYILPSMTTLVQESFYAGSSPARMYVDNVTHIPSRFFDYYGPNMTDMFIRNKSCSAIKAMSGFPFCANSNVRFHGSDGIVMANGTIIS
;
A
#
# COMPACT_ATOMS: atom_id res chain seq x y z
N MET A 1 -16.37 10.81 -25.04
CA MET A 1 -16.94 9.49 -24.69
C MET A 1 -16.54 9.21 -23.26
N GLN A 2 -17.44 9.49 -22.28
CA GLN A 2 -17.17 9.28 -20.87
C GLN A 2 -17.17 7.78 -20.59
N VAL A 3 -16.04 7.25 -20.17
CA VAL A 3 -15.99 5.89 -19.60
C VAL A 3 -16.48 6.01 -18.15
N ALA A 4 -17.72 5.62 -17.92
CA ALA A 4 -18.28 5.51 -16.60
C ALA A 4 -17.44 4.52 -15.78
N SER A 5 -16.82 5.00 -14.70
CA SER A 5 -16.25 4.14 -13.68
C SER A 5 -17.38 3.37 -13.03
N LYS A 6 -17.59 2.13 -13.42
CA LYS A 6 -18.36 1.20 -12.61
C LYS A 6 -17.55 0.96 -11.35
N SER A 7 -17.94 1.62 -10.26
CA SER A 7 -17.65 1.12 -8.92
C SER A 7 -18.38 -0.22 -8.82
N VAL A 8 -17.65 -1.29 -9.10
CA VAL A 8 -18.13 -2.64 -8.86
C VAL A 8 -18.23 -2.75 -7.34
N LEU A 9 -19.45 -2.68 -6.82
CA LEU A 9 -19.77 -3.10 -5.48
C LEU A 9 -19.47 -4.60 -5.42
N TRP A 10 -18.27 -4.93 -4.97
CA TRP A 10 -17.82 -6.29 -4.73
C TRP A 10 -18.58 -6.82 -3.51
N THR A 11 -19.75 -7.41 -3.73
CA THR A 11 -20.48 -8.20 -2.73
C THR A 11 -19.93 -9.62 -2.59
N GLU A 12 -18.95 -10.01 -3.38
CA GLU A 12 -18.21 -11.25 -3.13
C GLU A 12 -17.32 -11.02 -1.91
N SER A 13 -17.60 -11.75 -0.83
CA SER A 13 -16.73 -11.83 0.33
C SER A 13 -15.40 -12.44 -0.13
N PHE A 14 -14.42 -11.59 -0.46
CA PHE A 14 -13.04 -12.09 -0.62
C PHE A 14 -12.67 -12.85 0.64
N PRO A 15 -12.03 -14.02 0.51
CA PRO A 15 -11.62 -14.76 1.68
C PRO A 15 -10.74 -13.83 2.53
N LYS A 16 -11.13 -13.62 3.80
CA LYS A 16 -10.40 -12.77 4.75
C LYS A 16 -8.94 -13.22 4.93
N ASN A 17 -8.57 -14.34 4.33
CA ASN A 17 -7.34 -15.09 4.48
C ASN A 17 -6.60 -15.23 3.14
N ALA A 18 -6.50 -14.15 2.36
CA ALA A 18 -5.69 -14.13 1.15
C ALA A 18 -5.19 -12.72 0.83
N THR A 19 -4.05 -12.61 0.17
CA THR A 19 -3.63 -11.39 -0.51
C THR A 19 -4.16 -11.41 -1.94
N VAL A 20 -4.84 -10.35 -2.36
CA VAL A 20 -5.53 -10.28 -3.65
C VAL A 20 -5.06 -9.06 -4.43
N LEU A 21 -4.64 -9.29 -5.66
CA LEU A 21 -4.12 -8.29 -6.60
C LEU A 21 -4.92 -8.31 -7.90
N VAL A 22 -5.06 -7.17 -8.56
CA VAL A 22 -5.51 -7.08 -9.95
C VAL A 22 -4.35 -6.62 -10.83
N VAL A 23 -4.06 -7.42 -11.86
CA VAL A 23 -2.99 -7.12 -12.84
C VAL A 23 -3.56 -7.04 -14.23
N ARG A 24 -3.02 -6.12 -15.05
CA ARG A 24 -3.32 -6.00 -16.49
C ARG A 24 -2.25 -6.65 -17.31
N ILE A 25 -2.63 -7.68 -18.07
CA ILE A 25 -1.76 -8.40 -18.99
C ILE A 25 -2.02 -7.90 -20.41
N GLY A 26 -0.95 -7.65 -21.15
CA GLY A 26 -1.00 -7.17 -22.54
C GLY A 26 -0.03 -6.00 -22.78
N PRO A 27 -0.44 -4.73 -22.60
CA PRO A 27 0.37 -3.57 -22.97
C PRO A 27 1.74 -3.51 -22.30
N TYR A 28 1.86 -4.12 -21.10
CA TYR A 28 3.07 -4.13 -20.28
C TYR A 28 3.78 -5.49 -20.29
N GLY A 29 3.32 -6.43 -21.13
CA GLY A 29 3.87 -7.78 -21.28
C GLY A 29 2.89 -8.89 -20.87
N MET A 30 3.28 -10.12 -21.15
CA MET A 30 2.45 -11.31 -20.93
C MET A 30 2.79 -12.08 -19.64
N THR A 31 3.80 -11.64 -18.89
CA THR A 31 4.30 -12.34 -17.70
C THR A 31 4.18 -11.45 -16.46
N ALA A 32 3.36 -11.86 -15.49
CA ALA A 32 3.36 -11.27 -14.17
C ALA A 32 4.45 -11.88 -13.29
N LYS A 33 4.98 -11.09 -12.36
CA LYS A 33 6.04 -11.50 -11.44
C LYS A 33 5.72 -11.05 -10.02
N ILE A 34 5.80 -11.97 -9.07
CA ILE A 34 5.79 -11.67 -7.64
C ILE A 34 7.23 -11.77 -7.14
N CYS A 35 7.77 -10.66 -6.65
CA CYS A 35 9.21 -10.58 -6.39
C CYS A 35 9.61 -10.99 -4.99
N ALA A 36 8.78 -10.74 -3.97
CA ALA A 36 9.14 -10.99 -2.59
C ALA A 36 7.97 -11.40 -1.71
N GLY A 37 8.26 -12.23 -0.74
CA GLY A 37 7.36 -12.62 0.32
C GLY A 37 7.97 -13.77 1.14
N SER A 38 7.94 -13.63 2.47
CA SER A 38 8.34 -14.70 3.39
C SER A 38 7.11 -15.45 3.88
N LEU A 39 7.28 -16.74 4.16
CA LEU A 39 6.23 -17.56 4.76
C LEU A 39 5.91 -17.10 6.18
N ALA A 40 4.65 -17.25 6.57
CA ALA A 40 4.23 -17.13 7.96
C ALA A 40 4.77 -18.29 8.79
N GLN A 41 4.93 -18.06 10.09
CA GLN A 41 5.39 -19.10 11.00
C GLN A 41 4.47 -20.34 10.94
N GLY A 42 5.06 -21.50 10.77
CA GLY A 42 4.35 -22.79 10.67
C GLY A 42 3.82 -23.12 9.27
N SER A 43 4.00 -22.24 8.28
CA SER A 43 3.65 -22.53 6.88
C SER A 43 4.85 -23.17 6.16
N GLU A 44 4.60 -24.20 5.37
CA GLU A 44 5.62 -24.91 4.58
C GLU A 44 5.65 -24.43 3.12
N SER A 45 4.55 -23.90 2.65
CA SER A 45 4.39 -23.42 1.26
C SER A 45 3.32 -22.32 1.19
N VAL A 46 3.30 -21.61 0.07
CA VAL A 46 2.29 -20.64 -0.29
C VAL A 46 1.69 -21.01 -1.64
N THR A 47 0.37 -20.91 -1.77
CA THR A 47 -0.33 -21.19 -3.02
C THR A 47 -0.71 -19.89 -3.70
N VAL A 48 -0.41 -19.81 -5.01
CA VAL A 48 -0.80 -18.68 -5.87
C VAL A 48 -1.81 -19.19 -6.90
N ASP A 49 -3.00 -18.60 -6.91
CA ASP A 49 -4.00 -18.73 -7.97
C ASP A 49 -3.81 -17.53 -8.91
N TRP A 50 -3.36 -17.79 -10.13
CA TRP A 50 -3.02 -16.75 -11.11
C TRP A 50 -4.26 -16.14 -11.81
N GLY A 51 -5.46 -16.67 -11.54
CA GLY A 51 -6.71 -16.13 -12.06
C GLY A 51 -7.05 -16.53 -13.49
N ASP A 52 -6.25 -17.38 -14.11
CA ASP A 52 -6.49 -17.97 -15.45
C ASP A 52 -6.85 -19.46 -15.41
N GLY A 53 -7.05 -19.98 -14.20
CA GLY A 53 -7.28 -21.40 -13.90
C GLY A 53 -6.02 -22.12 -13.42
N THR A 54 -4.85 -21.48 -13.47
CA THR A 54 -3.60 -22.07 -12.99
C THR A 54 -3.42 -21.76 -11.51
N LYS A 55 -3.08 -22.79 -10.73
CA LYS A 55 -2.69 -22.70 -9.32
C LYS A 55 -1.36 -23.39 -9.11
N GLU A 56 -0.47 -22.74 -8.39
CA GLU A 56 0.85 -23.26 -8.11
C GLU A 56 1.20 -23.06 -6.65
N SER A 57 1.93 -24.03 -6.07
CA SER A 57 2.44 -23.92 -4.68
C SER A 57 3.95 -23.78 -4.69
N PHE A 58 4.45 -22.88 -3.87
CA PHE A 58 5.85 -22.54 -3.81
C PHE A 58 6.38 -22.57 -2.36
N PRO A 59 7.64 -22.95 -2.13
CA PRO A 59 8.26 -22.88 -0.79
C PRO A 59 8.56 -21.44 -0.35
N ASN A 60 8.37 -20.45 -1.19
CA ASN A 60 8.47 -19.01 -0.92
C ASN A 60 7.94 -18.21 -2.12
N LEU A 61 7.76 -16.89 -2.00
CA LEU A 61 7.31 -16.02 -3.09
C LEU A 61 8.46 -15.31 -3.85
N SER A 62 9.71 -15.68 -3.63
CA SER A 62 10.82 -14.99 -4.27
C SER A 62 10.84 -15.24 -5.78
N ASN A 63 10.67 -14.18 -6.57
CA ASN A 63 10.76 -14.19 -8.04
C ASN A 63 9.85 -15.23 -8.71
N ARG A 64 8.58 -15.38 -8.27
CA ARG A 64 7.61 -16.26 -8.91
C ARG A 64 7.00 -15.58 -10.12
N MET A 65 7.01 -16.28 -11.26
CA MET A 65 6.57 -15.76 -12.56
C MET A 65 5.49 -16.65 -13.16
N HIS A 66 4.52 -16.02 -13.82
CA HIS A 66 3.49 -16.72 -14.59
C HIS A 66 3.23 -16.00 -15.91
N THR A 67 3.23 -16.76 -17.01
CA THR A 67 2.99 -16.25 -18.35
C THR A 67 1.57 -16.57 -18.80
N TYR A 68 0.81 -15.53 -19.08
CA TYR A 68 -0.58 -15.63 -19.52
C TYR A 68 -0.67 -15.83 -21.04
N ARG A 69 -1.75 -16.45 -21.48
CA ARG A 69 -2.01 -16.72 -22.91
C ARG A 69 -2.88 -15.64 -23.58
N ARG A 70 -3.55 -14.80 -22.79
CA ARG A 70 -4.50 -13.78 -23.29
C ARG A 70 -4.30 -12.48 -22.58
N GLU A 71 -4.45 -11.39 -23.32
CA GLU A 71 -4.46 -10.04 -22.81
C GLU A 71 -5.80 -9.74 -22.13
N LYS A 72 -5.78 -9.48 -20.85
CA LYS A 72 -6.90 -8.99 -20.02
C LYS A 72 -6.44 -8.68 -18.61
N ASP A 73 -7.36 -8.18 -17.79
CA ASP A 73 -7.14 -8.06 -16.35
C ASP A 73 -7.36 -9.41 -15.66
N TYR A 74 -6.45 -9.78 -14.77
CA TYR A 74 -6.51 -11.00 -13.97
C TYR A 74 -6.49 -10.68 -12.49
N THR A 75 -7.22 -11.46 -11.70
CA THR A 75 -7.19 -11.40 -10.24
C THR A 75 -6.29 -12.51 -9.72
N ILE A 76 -5.14 -12.13 -9.18
CA ILE A 76 -4.20 -13.04 -8.53
C ILE A 76 -4.59 -13.17 -7.06
N LYS A 77 -4.66 -14.41 -6.54
CA LYS A 77 -4.90 -14.69 -5.13
C LYS A 77 -3.74 -15.47 -4.54
N ILE A 78 -3.20 -14.98 -3.44
CA ILE A 78 -2.09 -15.60 -2.71
C ILE A 78 -2.64 -16.05 -1.37
N SER A 79 -2.43 -17.34 -1.02
CA SER A 79 -2.91 -17.89 0.27
C SER A 79 -2.31 -17.14 1.46
N ASP A 80 -3.02 -17.18 2.61
CA ASP A 80 -2.62 -16.49 3.86
C ASP A 80 -1.50 -17.23 4.61
N ASP A 81 -0.53 -17.73 3.85
CA ASP A 81 0.64 -18.45 4.37
C ASP A 81 1.90 -17.57 4.36
N ILE A 82 1.73 -16.27 4.11
CA ILE A 82 2.82 -15.30 4.05
C ILE A 82 2.75 -14.29 5.20
N GLN A 83 3.91 -13.93 5.73
CA GLN A 83 4.09 -12.91 6.75
C GLN A 83 4.52 -11.57 6.14
N SER A 84 5.23 -11.60 5.03
CA SER A 84 5.63 -10.41 4.31
C SER A 84 5.30 -10.50 2.83
N PHE A 85 5.13 -9.34 2.17
CA PHE A 85 4.75 -9.28 0.77
C PHE A 85 5.33 -8.05 0.05
N GLY A 86 5.67 -8.24 -1.23
CA GLY A 86 5.99 -7.19 -2.18
C GLY A 86 5.81 -7.70 -3.61
N PHE A 87 5.09 -6.94 -4.44
CA PHE A 87 4.89 -7.23 -5.85
C PHE A 87 6.18 -6.98 -6.64
N THR A 88 6.85 -5.88 -6.31
CA THR A 88 8.18 -5.54 -6.82
C THR A 88 9.17 -5.69 -5.68
N ALA A 89 10.36 -6.13 -5.83
CA ALA A 89 11.35 -6.11 -4.77
C ALA A 89 12.71 -5.76 -5.36
N GLY A 90 13.27 -4.67 -4.84
CA GLY A 90 14.67 -4.36 -5.06
C GLY A 90 15.07 -4.00 -6.49
N ASN A 91 14.13 -3.75 -7.40
CA ASN A 91 14.47 -3.30 -8.74
C ASN A 91 14.16 -1.80 -8.89
N PRO A 92 15.15 -0.91 -8.74
CA PRO A 92 14.96 0.53 -8.92
C PRO A 92 14.83 0.94 -10.39
N GLY A 93 14.92 0.02 -11.34
CA GLY A 93 15.02 0.33 -12.76
C GLY A 93 14.07 -0.42 -13.68
N GLY A 94 13.13 0.28 -14.25
CA GLY A 94 12.77 0.17 -15.66
C GLY A 94 12.00 -1.03 -16.17
N ASP A 95 11.57 -1.97 -15.35
CA ASP A 95 10.81 -3.11 -15.83
C ASP A 95 9.32 -2.75 -16.00
N HIS A 96 8.82 -2.77 -17.22
CA HIS A 96 7.43 -2.46 -17.57
C HIS A 96 6.38 -3.33 -16.85
N PHE A 97 6.78 -4.47 -16.26
CA PHE A 97 5.86 -5.32 -15.50
C PHE A 97 5.30 -4.62 -14.24
N LEU A 98 5.95 -3.56 -13.75
CA LEU A 98 5.49 -2.79 -12.59
C LEU A 98 4.18 -2.05 -12.90
N ASP A 99 4.01 -1.62 -14.14
CA ASP A 99 2.80 -0.95 -14.63
C ASP A 99 1.61 -1.90 -14.83
N MET A 100 1.83 -3.22 -14.72
CA MET A 100 0.75 -4.21 -14.75
C MET A 100 -0.13 -4.15 -13.53
N LEU A 101 0.38 -3.79 -12.36
CA LEU A 101 -0.39 -3.77 -11.13
C LEU A 101 -1.40 -2.62 -11.13
N LEU A 102 -2.68 -2.96 -11.09
CA LEU A 102 -3.77 -2.00 -11.05
C LEU A 102 -4.30 -1.76 -9.65
N GLU A 103 -4.34 -2.81 -8.82
CA GLU A 103 -4.96 -2.72 -7.50
C GLU A 103 -4.37 -3.75 -6.54
N LEU A 104 -4.16 -3.34 -5.29
CA LEU A 104 -4.01 -4.22 -4.14
C LEU A 104 -5.36 -4.22 -3.40
N VAL A 105 -6.17 -5.24 -3.67
CA VAL A 105 -7.55 -5.33 -3.16
C VAL A 105 -7.56 -5.56 -1.65
N CYS A 106 -6.73 -6.50 -1.18
CA CYS A 106 -6.52 -6.76 0.25
C CYS A 106 -5.20 -7.51 0.46
N VAL A 107 -4.73 -7.49 1.71
CA VAL A 107 -3.65 -8.36 2.17
C VAL A 107 -4.19 -9.40 3.16
N GLY A 108 -3.57 -10.57 3.15
CA GLY A 108 -3.91 -11.66 4.07
C GLY A 108 -3.72 -11.27 5.53
N SER A 109 -4.42 -11.96 6.42
CA SER A 109 -4.46 -11.63 7.86
C SER A 109 -3.10 -11.82 8.56
N LYS A 110 -2.25 -12.70 8.04
CA LYS A 110 -0.90 -12.96 8.56
C LYS A 110 0.16 -12.00 8.02
N VAL A 111 -0.16 -11.19 7.00
CA VAL A 111 0.78 -10.20 6.46
C VAL A 111 0.93 -9.05 7.44
N THR A 112 2.06 -9.00 8.11
CA THR A 112 2.41 -7.95 9.08
C THR A 112 3.45 -6.97 8.55
N ARG A 113 4.09 -7.29 7.43
CA ARG A 113 5.13 -6.48 6.81
C ARG A 113 4.96 -6.37 5.30
N LEU A 114 5.17 -5.17 4.77
CA LEU A 114 5.44 -4.97 3.35
C LEU A 114 6.93 -4.77 3.10
N GLU A 115 7.43 -5.41 2.05
CA GLU A 115 8.85 -5.37 1.72
C GLU A 115 9.29 -4.01 1.16
N GLY A 116 10.55 -3.69 1.34
CA GLY A 116 11.15 -2.51 0.72
C GLY A 116 11.02 -2.59 -0.80
N TYR A 117 10.70 -1.46 -1.43
CA TYR A 117 10.36 -1.37 -2.85
C TYR A 117 9.15 -2.23 -3.28
N GLY A 118 8.35 -2.73 -2.33
CA GLY A 118 7.31 -3.75 -2.58
C GLY A 118 6.27 -3.39 -3.62
N PHE A 119 5.98 -2.11 -3.81
CA PHE A 119 5.06 -1.55 -4.82
C PHE A 119 5.66 -0.33 -5.53
N ASN A 120 6.98 -0.18 -5.45
CA ASN A 120 7.67 0.94 -6.08
C ASN A 120 7.48 0.94 -7.60
N ASN A 121 7.27 2.12 -8.18
CA ASN A 121 7.02 2.31 -9.62
C ASN A 121 5.76 1.61 -10.17
N CYS A 122 4.79 1.24 -9.33
CA CYS A 122 3.49 0.76 -9.80
C CYS A 122 2.60 1.95 -10.21
N HIS A 123 2.93 2.63 -11.31
CA HIS A 123 2.30 3.89 -11.70
C HIS A 123 0.80 3.78 -12.01
N ASN A 124 0.34 2.59 -12.39
CA ASN A 124 -1.07 2.33 -12.69
C ASN A 124 -1.89 1.88 -11.49
N MET A 125 -1.24 1.65 -10.35
CA MET A 125 -1.91 1.25 -9.12
C MET A 125 -2.79 2.38 -8.60
N ARG A 126 -4.05 2.05 -8.26
CA ARG A 126 -5.08 3.02 -7.87
C ARG A 126 -5.90 2.55 -6.70
N GLY A 127 -6.64 3.51 -6.11
CA GLY A 127 -7.67 3.25 -5.12
C GLY A 127 -7.22 3.46 -3.68
N VAL A 128 -7.75 2.64 -2.80
CA VAL A 128 -7.52 2.71 -1.36
C VAL A 128 -6.63 1.55 -0.94
N ILE A 129 -5.59 1.83 -0.20
CA ILE A 129 -4.73 0.82 0.43
C ILE A 129 -5.16 0.65 1.87
N ASN A 130 -5.77 -0.49 2.18
CA ASN A 130 -6.19 -0.86 3.53
C ASN A 130 -5.36 -2.05 4.04
N LEU A 131 -4.54 -1.80 5.07
CA LEU A 131 -3.56 -2.73 5.62
C LEU A 131 -3.81 -2.93 7.13
N PRO A 132 -4.88 -3.65 7.52
CA PRO A 132 -5.33 -3.69 8.91
C PRO A 132 -4.32 -4.34 9.87
N ASN A 133 -3.51 -5.27 9.41
CA ASN A 133 -2.57 -6.05 10.23
C ASN A 133 -1.10 -5.68 10.00
N VAL A 134 -0.82 -4.80 9.02
CA VAL A 134 0.57 -4.43 8.71
C VAL A 134 1.09 -3.46 9.75
N THR A 135 2.18 -3.83 10.37
CA THR A 135 2.88 -3.06 11.41
C THR A 135 4.19 -2.45 10.92
N SER A 136 4.68 -2.89 9.76
CA SER A 136 5.94 -2.42 9.17
C SER A 136 5.83 -2.32 7.65
N ILE A 137 6.32 -1.21 7.11
CA ILE A 137 6.43 -0.96 5.67
C ILE A 137 7.88 -0.58 5.38
N GLY A 138 8.51 -1.30 4.47
CA GLY A 138 9.91 -1.08 4.11
C GLY A 138 10.14 0.21 3.32
N GLY A 139 11.38 0.65 3.22
CA GLY A 139 11.74 1.85 2.47
C GLY A 139 11.33 1.77 1.00
N TYR A 140 10.88 2.88 0.42
CA TYR A 140 10.41 3.02 -0.96
C TYR A 140 9.27 2.07 -1.37
N CYS A 141 8.56 1.47 -0.38
CA CYS A 141 7.54 0.46 -0.64
C CYS A 141 6.46 0.96 -1.63
N PHE A 142 5.97 2.16 -1.43
CA PHE A 142 4.98 2.82 -2.30
C PHE A 142 5.57 3.99 -3.09
N GLY A 143 6.87 3.97 -3.34
CA GLY A 143 7.50 5.01 -4.15
C GLY A 143 6.86 5.13 -5.54
N THR A 144 6.57 6.36 -5.98
CA THR A 144 5.98 6.66 -7.30
C THR A 144 4.64 5.97 -7.65
N THR A 145 3.87 5.52 -6.65
CA THR A 145 2.48 5.06 -6.85
C THR A 145 1.54 6.27 -6.92
N LEU A 146 1.13 6.70 -8.12
CA LEU A 146 0.47 7.99 -8.33
C LEU A 146 -1.06 7.98 -8.11
N GLY A 147 -1.69 6.81 -8.15
CA GLY A 147 -3.16 6.69 -8.17
C GLY A 147 -3.80 6.33 -6.84
N ILE A 148 -3.05 6.24 -5.76
CA ILE A 148 -3.58 5.91 -4.43
C ILE A 148 -4.20 7.16 -3.81
N THR A 149 -5.47 7.05 -3.38
CA THR A 149 -6.22 8.16 -2.77
C THR A 149 -6.14 8.15 -1.25
N ASP A 150 -6.09 6.97 -0.64
CA ASP A 150 -6.12 6.80 0.80
C ASP A 150 -5.19 5.66 1.24
N TYR A 151 -4.50 5.87 2.36
CA TYR A 151 -3.84 4.81 3.12
C TYR A 151 -4.53 4.62 4.47
N ILE A 152 -4.97 3.40 4.77
CA ILE A 152 -5.61 3.00 6.04
C ILE A 152 -4.67 2.00 6.73
N LEU A 153 -3.95 2.46 7.75
CA LEU A 153 -2.83 1.76 8.39
C LEU A 153 -3.04 1.70 9.92
N PRO A 154 -4.11 1.06 10.41
CA PRO A 154 -4.50 1.16 11.82
C PRO A 154 -3.51 0.50 12.80
N SER A 155 -2.71 -0.45 12.33
CA SER A 155 -1.72 -1.16 13.15
C SER A 155 -0.31 -0.54 13.11
N MET A 156 -0.11 0.49 12.30
CA MET A 156 1.19 1.17 12.21
C MET A 156 1.44 2.03 13.44
N THR A 157 2.62 1.85 14.04
CA THR A 157 3.08 2.68 15.16
C THR A 157 4.20 3.65 14.78
N THR A 158 4.94 3.35 13.73
CA THR A 158 6.03 4.18 13.23
C THR A 158 5.95 4.28 11.72
N LEU A 159 6.02 5.50 11.19
CA LEU A 159 6.15 5.73 9.74
C LEU A 159 7.64 5.87 9.38
N VAL A 160 8.01 5.36 8.22
CA VAL A 160 9.38 5.44 7.68
C VAL A 160 9.36 6.40 6.50
N GLN A 161 10.22 7.39 6.52
CA GLN A 161 10.21 8.51 5.56
C GLN A 161 10.21 8.05 4.11
N GLU A 162 11.09 7.13 3.76
CA GLU A 162 11.24 6.67 2.37
C GLU A 162 10.12 5.74 1.90
N SER A 163 9.25 5.25 2.79
CA SER A 163 8.23 4.24 2.42
C SER A 163 7.23 4.73 1.38
N PHE A 164 7.03 6.04 1.28
CA PHE A 164 6.06 6.71 0.40
C PHE A 164 6.73 7.73 -0.54
N TYR A 165 8.00 7.56 -0.88
CA TYR A 165 8.83 8.51 -1.60
C TYR A 165 8.34 8.83 -3.03
N ALA A 166 8.50 10.11 -3.42
CA ALA A 166 8.41 10.60 -4.79
C ALA A 166 7.10 10.31 -5.55
N GLY A 167 5.96 10.72 -5.01
CA GLY A 167 4.74 10.81 -5.80
C GLY A 167 3.56 9.96 -5.34
N SER A 168 3.71 9.12 -4.32
CA SER A 168 2.57 8.56 -3.64
C SER A 168 1.98 9.61 -2.70
N SER A 169 1.24 10.57 -3.26
CA SER A 169 0.57 11.60 -2.47
C SER A 169 -0.90 11.23 -2.31
N PRO A 170 -1.25 10.40 -1.32
CA PRO A 170 -2.64 10.18 -1.00
C PRO A 170 -3.25 11.50 -0.55
N ALA A 171 -4.54 11.69 -0.81
CA ALA A 171 -5.24 12.81 -0.23
C ALA A 171 -5.38 12.63 1.30
N ARG A 172 -5.51 11.38 1.75
CA ARG A 172 -5.79 11.05 3.15
C ARG A 172 -4.95 9.87 3.65
N MET A 173 -4.54 9.96 4.91
CA MET A 173 -3.84 8.87 5.61
C MET A 173 -4.44 8.65 6.99
N TYR A 174 -4.78 7.40 7.31
CA TYR A 174 -5.37 7.01 8.61
C TYR A 174 -4.35 6.17 9.36
N VAL A 175 -3.78 6.73 10.43
CA VAL A 175 -2.67 6.16 11.22
C VAL A 175 -2.93 6.35 12.72
N ASP A 176 -4.08 5.94 13.18
CA ASP A 176 -4.60 6.24 14.51
C ASP A 176 -3.65 5.84 15.67
N ASN A 177 -2.83 4.80 15.49
CA ASN A 177 -1.92 4.28 16.50
C ASN A 177 -0.47 4.75 16.35
N VAL A 178 -0.19 5.67 15.41
CA VAL A 178 1.18 6.14 15.21
C VAL A 178 1.72 6.86 16.43
N THR A 179 2.94 6.54 16.81
CA THR A 179 3.68 7.18 17.91
C THR A 179 4.86 7.99 17.41
N HIS A 180 5.34 7.69 16.20
CA HIS A 180 6.44 8.39 15.58
C HIS A 180 6.16 8.66 14.09
N ILE A 181 6.31 9.94 13.71
CA ILE A 181 6.30 10.39 12.32
C ILE A 181 7.61 11.15 12.12
N PRO A 182 8.45 10.78 11.14
CA PRO A 182 9.69 11.50 10.87
C PRO A 182 9.42 12.95 10.52
N SER A 183 10.34 13.86 10.89
CA SER A 183 10.30 15.24 10.42
C SER A 183 10.35 15.25 8.89
N ARG A 184 9.64 16.19 8.27
CA ARG A 184 9.60 16.31 6.81
C ARG A 184 9.05 15.06 6.09
N PHE A 185 8.26 14.24 6.79
CA PHE A 185 7.66 13.01 6.23
C PHE A 185 6.92 13.28 4.91
N PHE A 186 6.28 14.45 4.76
CA PHE A 186 5.52 14.84 3.58
C PHE A 186 6.26 15.78 2.61
N ASP A 187 7.50 16.16 2.87
CA ASP A 187 8.22 17.14 2.02
C ASP A 187 8.56 16.58 0.63
N TYR A 188 8.69 15.28 0.53
CA TYR A 188 8.98 14.56 -0.72
C TYR A 188 7.73 14.03 -1.41
N TYR A 189 6.58 14.20 -0.78
CA TYR A 189 5.29 13.71 -1.23
C TYR A 189 4.49 14.91 -1.73
N GLY A 190 4.28 15.00 -3.00
CA GLY A 190 3.65 16.12 -3.70
C GLY A 190 2.50 16.83 -2.96
N PRO A 191 1.93 17.85 -3.55
CA PRO A 191 1.02 18.79 -2.87
C PRO A 191 -0.36 18.22 -2.50
N ASN A 192 -0.60 16.93 -2.70
CA ASN A 192 -1.95 16.36 -2.67
C ASN A 192 -2.44 15.91 -1.28
N MET A 193 -1.52 15.72 -0.30
CA MET A 193 -1.95 15.37 1.05
C MET A 193 -2.73 16.52 1.66
N THR A 194 -3.96 16.24 2.05
CA THR A 194 -4.84 17.21 2.71
C THR A 194 -5.10 16.86 4.16
N ASP A 195 -5.22 15.56 4.49
CA ASP A 195 -5.66 15.11 5.79
C ASP A 195 -4.89 13.90 6.31
N MET A 196 -4.46 13.97 7.57
CA MET A 196 -3.94 12.83 8.31
C MET A 196 -4.77 12.61 9.59
N PHE A 197 -5.22 11.38 9.79
CA PHE A 197 -6.06 11.00 10.91
C PHE A 197 -5.23 10.25 11.95
N ILE A 198 -5.14 10.81 13.17
CA ILE A 198 -4.42 10.26 14.34
C ILE A 198 -5.38 10.30 15.54
N ARG A 199 -6.55 9.72 15.36
CA ARG A 199 -7.72 9.91 16.25
C ARG A 199 -7.55 9.34 17.66
N ASN A 200 -6.52 8.53 17.90
CA ASN A 200 -6.16 8.06 19.25
C ASN A 200 -5.31 9.08 20.04
N LYS A 201 -5.05 10.25 19.48
CA LYS A 201 -4.31 11.34 20.14
C LYS A 201 -5.12 12.64 20.12
N SER A 202 -4.99 13.44 21.18
CA SER A 202 -5.50 14.81 21.18
C SER A 202 -4.67 15.70 20.25
N CYS A 203 -5.24 16.82 19.83
CA CYS A 203 -4.54 17.81 19.02
C CYS A 203 -3.25 18.33 19.70
N SER A 204 -3.29 18.53 21.02
CA SER A 204 -2.11 18.92 21.79
C SER A 204 -1.04 17.83 21.81
N ALA A 205 -1.43 16.55 21.90
CA ALA A 205 -0.51 15.42 21.83
C ALA A 205 0.11 15.27 20.43
N ILE A 206 -0.67 15.48 19.36
CA ILE A 206 -0.16 15.47 17.98
C ILE A 206 0.89 16.58 17.79
N LYS A 207 0.58 17.79 18.25
CA LYS A 207 1.50 18.94 18.17
C LYS A 207 2.79 18.72 18.96
N ALA A 208 2.74 17.95 20.04
CA ALA A 208 3.90 17.61 20.87
C ALA A 208 4.74 16.45 20.32
N MET A 209 4.30 15.79 19.26
CA MET A 209 5.08 14.70 18.63
C MET A 209 6.38 15.25 18.03
N SER A 210 7.47 14.49 18.21
CA SER A 210 8.76 14.84 17.60
C SER A 210 8.59 14.89 16.07
N GLY A 211 9.12 15.96 15.46
CA GLY A 211 9.06 16.16 14.01
C GLY A 211 7.85 16.95 13.51
N PHE A 212 6.86 17.27 14.39
CA PHE A 212 5.76 18.15 14.00
C PHE A 212 6.30 19.49 13.42
N PRO A 213 5.77 20.00 12.30
CA PRO A 213 4.52 19.61 11.62
C PRO A 213 4.64 18.49 10.57
N PHE A 214 5.71 17.73 10.49
CA PHE A 214 5.96 16.62 9.57
C PHE A 214 6.01 16.98 8.08
N CYS A 215 5.72 18.23 7.70
CA CYS A 215 5.67 18.72 6.33
C CYS A 215 5.92 20.22 6.25
N ALA A 216 6.36 20.69 5.08
CA ALA A 216 6.44 22.11 4.76
C ALA A 216 5.08 22.71 4.31
N ASN A 217 4.13 21.85 3.88
CA ASN A 217 2.80 22.29 3.44
C ASN A 217 1.93 22.69 4.64
N SER A 218 1.68 23.99 4.79
CA SER A 218 0.87 24.54 5.89
C SER A 218 -0.62 24.17 5.84
N ASN A 219 -1.11 23.63 4.74
CA ASN A 219 -2.51 23.31 4.53
C ASN A 219 -2.90 21.89 4.99
N VAL A 220 -1.93 21.06 5.38
CA VAL A 220 -2.24 19.72 5.89
C VAL A 220 -2.93 19.82 7.25
N ARG A 221 -4.02 19.06 7.38
CA ARG A 221 -4.84 18.94 8.59
C ARG A 221 -4.56 17.63 9.29
N PHE A 222 -4.25 17.70 10.57
CA PHE A 222 -4.05 16.53 11.42
C PHE A 222 -5.27 16.39 12.35
N HIS A 223 -6.05 15.35 12.13
CA HIS A 223 -7.29 15.10 12.87
C HIS A 223 -6.99 14.29 14.13
N GLY A 224 -7.15 14.93 15.27
CA GLY A 224 -7.06 14.29 16.59
C GLY A 224 -8.41 13.83 17.12
N SER A 225 -8.43 13.35 18.38
CA SER A 225 -9.65 12.93 19.07
C SER A 225 -10.55 14.09 19.50
N ASP A 226 -10.03 15.31 19.54
CA ASP A 226 -10.66 16.51 20.09
C ASP A 226 -10.68 17.70 19.12
N GLY A 227 -10.40 17.46 17.82
CA GLY A 227 -10.41 18.49 16.80
C GLY A 227 -9.36 18.30 15.72
N ILE A 228 -8.91 19.42 15.15
CA ILE A 228 -7.93 19.46 14.06
C ILE A 228 -6.77 20.36 14.48
N VAL A 229 -5.55 19.92 14.26
CA VAL A 229 -4.37 20.79 14.31
C VAL A 229 -3.81 20.98 12.90
N MET A 230 -3.65 22.25 12.52
CA MET A 230 -3.04 22.62 11.24
C MET A 230 -1.52 22.49 11.32
N ALA A 231 -0.85 22.30 10.18
CA ALA A 231 0.60 22.21 10.11
C ALA A 231 1.31 23.48 10.67
N ASN A 232 0.66 24.63 10.69
CA ASN A 232 1.18 25.85 11.35
C ASN A 232 1.01 25.84 12.88
N GLY A 233 0.44 24.78 13.46
CA GLY A 233 0.21 24.61 14.89
C GLY A 233 -1.09 25.21 15.41
N THR A 234 -1.95 25.80 14.57
CA THR A 234 -3.28 26.28 14.96
C THR A 234 -4.19 25.09 15.25
N ILE A 235 -4.88 25.10 16.38
CA ILE A 235 -5.89 24.09 16.75
C ILE A 235 -7.27 24.65 16.46
N ILE A 236 -8.10 23.85 15.78
CA ILE A 236 -9.50 24.11 15.47
C ILE A 236 -10.32 23.04 16.19
N SER A 237 -11.06 23.44 17.17
CA SER A 237 -11.96 22.60 17.96
C SER A 237 -13.37 22.59 17.36
#